data_5e729739195ff39862794c78b95088a6
#
_entry.id   5e729739195ff39862794c78b95088a6
#
_cell.length_a   1.000
_cell.length_b   1.000
_cell.length_c   1.000
_cell.angle_alpha   90.00
_cell.angle_beta   90.00
_cell.angle_gamma   90.00
#
_symmetry.space_group_name_H-M   'P 1'
#
loop_
_entity.id
_entity.type
_entity.pdbx_description
1 polymer ?
#
loop_
_entity_poly.entity_id
_entity_poly.type
_entity_poly.pdbx_seq_one_letter_code
_entity_poly.pdbx_strand_id
1 'polypeptide(L)'
;MDTALARELIAKTPQEALSIIDVRQPGEYEQGHIPGARLIPVGELDSRVAEIPVDKPVLVYCAMGGRSRTAAQILSGRGFPEVIDLAGGFKAWKGVTAVGLPDQGLSLFSGSESIDELLAAAYSIEDGLRDFYHTMAGKAANHLTADLFEKLAAIEVKHQDRIYEIYMAMAERPMARERFVADRVDGVIEGV
;
A
#
# COMPACT_ATOMS: atom_id res chain seq x y z
N MET A 1 14.44 -16.65 -9.89
CA MET A 1 13.04 -17.09 -10.18
C MET A 1 12.50 -16.21 -11.30
N ASP A 2 11.75 -16.76 -12.25
CA ASP A 2 11.08 -15.94 -13.27
C ASP A 2 9.83 -15.22 -12.72
N THR A 3 9.32 -14.24 -13.45
CA THR A 3 8.21 -13.40 -12.99
C THR A 3 6.86 -14.11 -12.91
N ALA A 4 6.66 -15.21 -13.64
CA ALA A 4 5.41 -15.97 -13.59
C ALA A 4 5.35 -16.79 -12.28
N LEU A 5 6.42 -17.47 -11.95
CA LEU A 5 6.57 -18.20 -10.69
C LEU A 5 6.55 -17.25 -9.48
N ALA A 6 7.16 -16.06 -9.60
CA ALA A 6 7.13 -15.07 -8.52
C ALA A 6 5.71 -14.54 -8.26
N ARG A 7 4.89 -14.31 -9.30
CA ARG A 7 3.47 -13.95 -9.14
C ARG A 7 2.67 -15.04 -8.46
N GLU A 8 2.92 -16.30 -8.84
CA GLU A 8 2.26 -17.44 -8.22
C GLU A 8 2.65 -17.59 -6.75
N LEU A 9 3.94 -17.42 -6.43
CA LEU A 9 4.44 -17.40 -5.05
C LEU A 9 3.74 -16.32 -4.22
N ILE A 10 3.74 -15.07 -4.70
CA ILE A 10 3.10 -13.94 -4.00
C ILE A 10 1.59 -14.20 -3.80
N ALA A 11 0.90 -14.68 -4.83
CA ALA A 11 -0.54 -14.93 -4.76
C ALA A 11 -0.93 -16.05 -3.76
N LYS A 12 -0.03 -17.02 -3.54
CA LYS A 12 -0.27 -18.17 -2.65
C LYS A 12 0.27 -17.98 -1.24
N THR A 13 1.14 -17.00 -1.02
CA THR A 13 1.83 -16.79 0.25
C THR A 13 1.20 -15.61 1.00
N PRO A 14 0.77 -15.77 2.25
CA PRO A 14 0.34 -14.65 3.09
C PRO A 14 1.44 -13.57 3.15
N GLN A 15 1.04 -12.31 3.18
CA GLN A 15 1.98 -11.19 3.16
C GLN A 15 2.98 -11.24 4.34
N GLU A 16 2.55 -11.77 5.48
CA GLU A 16 3.38 -11.93 6.68
C GLU A 16 4.43 -13.05 6.55
N ALA A 17 4.28 -13.95 5.57
CA ALA A 17 5.14 -15.11 5.39
C ALA A 17 6.21 -14.94 4.29
N LEU A 18 6.23 -13.81 3.59
CA LEU A 18 7.19 -13.49 2.54
C LEU A 18 7.63 -12.03 2.66
N SER A 19 8.93 -11.78 2.67
CA SER A 19 9.46 -10.41 2.55
C SER A 19 9.73 -10.09 1.08
N ILE A 20 9.17 -8.99 0.58
CA ILE A 20 9.44 -8.50 -0.79
C ILE A 20 10.27 -7.23 -0.67
N ILE A 21 11.48 -7.21 -1.24
CA ILE A 21 12.42 -6.10 -1.12
C ILE A 21 12.72 -5.52 -2.51
N ASP A 22 12.41 -4.24 -2.66
CA ASP A 22 12.81 -3.45 -3.82
C ASP A 22 14.14 -2.74 -3.52
N VAL A 23 15.17 -3.07 -4.28
CA VAL A 23 16.50 -2.48 -4.09
C VAL A 23 16.82 -1.38 -5.11
N ARG A 24 15.78 -0.79 -5.70
CA ARG A 24 15.89 0.35 -6.61
C ARG A 24 16.06 1.66 -5.83
N GLN A 25 16.07 2.78 -6.57
CA GLN A 25 16.05 4.11 -5.96
C GLN A 25 14.61 4.55 -5.65
N PRO A 26 14.41 5.47 -4.69
CA PRO A 26 13.09 5.96 -4.31
C PRO A 26 12.22 6.40 -5.50
N GLY A 27 12.74 7.22 -6.39
CA GLY A 27 11.98 7.68 -7.56
C GLY A 27 11.58 6.57 -8.55
N GLU A 28 12.33 5.43 -8.60
CA GLU A 28 11.92 4.26 -9.39
C GLU A 28 10.78 3.51 -8.70
N TYR A 29 10.80 3.45 -7.38
CA TYR A 29 9.79 2.80 -6.56
C TYR A 29 8.45 3.56 -6.62
N GLU A 30 8.50 4.88 -6.47
CA GLU A 30 7.32 5.76 -6.52
C GLU A 30 6.57 5.68 -7.84
N GLN A 31 7.29 5.53 -8.96
CA GLN A 31 6.70 5.37 -10.29
C GLN A 31 5.99 4.02 -10.48
N GLY A 32 6.29 3.05 -9.64
CA GLY A 32 5.62 1.75 -9.64
C GLY A 32 6.47 0.67 -9.00
N HIS A 33 5.87 -0.18 -8.18
CA HIS A 33 6.54 -1.28 -7.47
C HIS A 33 5.61 -2.49 -7.32
N ILE A 34 6.16 -3.63 -6.91
CA ILE A 34 5.36 -4.81 -6.58
C ILE A 34 4.61 -4.54 -5.27
N PRO A 35 3.28 -4.71 -5.20
CA PRO A 35 2.52 -4.49 -3.98
C PRO A 35 3.09 -5.24 -2.78
N GLY A 36 3.20 -4.58 -1.63
CA GLY A 36 3.80 -5.13 -0.41
C GLY A 36 5.33 -5.13 -0.38
N ALA A 37 5.99 -4.63 -1.43
CA ALA A 37 7.44 -4.48 -1.42
C ALA A 37 7.89 -3.35 -0.50
N ARG A 38 8.91 -3.62 0.31
CA ARG A 38 9.63 -2.61 1.08
C ARG A 38 10.79 -2.08 0.26
N LEU A 39 10.94 -0.76 0.21
CA LEU A 39 12.07 -0.11 -0.44
C LEU A 39 13.29 -0.10 0.49
N ILE A 40 14.36 -0.77 0.06
CA ILE A 40 15.69 -0.69 0.68
C ILE A 40 16.71 -0.61 -0.45
N PRO A 41 17.15 0.58 -0.85
CA PRO A 41 18.13 0.73 -1.94
C PRO A 41 19.37 -0.13 -1.71
N VAL A 42 19.93 -0.74 -2.77
CA VAL A 42 21.03 -1.69 -2.64
C VAL A 42 22.24 -1.10 -1.88
N GLY A 43 22.49 0.20 -2.00
CA GLY A 43 23.54 0.89 -1.26
C GLY A 43 23.30 1.04 0.24
N GLU A 44 22.06 0.89 0.69
CA GLU A 44 21.66 0.97 2.09
C GLU A 44 21.41 -0.42 2.71
N LEU A 45 21.30 -1.46 1.87
CA LEU A 45 20.85 -2.78 2.28
C LEU A 45 21.68 -3.36 3.43
N ASP A 46 23.00 -3.19 3.39
CA ASP A 46 23.90 -3.76 4.41
C ASP A 46 23.68 -3.12 5.78
N SER A 47 23.42 -1.81 5.83
CA SER A 47 23.16 -1.06 7.07
C SER A 47 21.73 -1.25 7.58
N ARG A 48 20.79 -1.59 6.71
CA ARG A 48 19.36 -1.75 7.01
C ARG A 48 18.90 -3.20 7.03
N VAL A 49 19.82 -4.15 6.96
CA VAL A 49 19.48 -5.59 6.91
C VAL A 49 18.65 -6.06 8.10
N ALA A 50 18.82 -5.43 9.27
CA ALA A 50 18.05 -5.74 10.48
C ALA A 50 16.54 -5.41 10.37
N GLU A 51 16.14 -4.61 9.37
CA GLU A 51 14.73 -4.34 9.09
C GLU A 51 14.02 -5.52 8.40
N ILE A 52 14.78 -6.50 7.88
CA ILE A 52 14.25 -7.64 7.14
C ILE A 52 14.18 -8.84 8.08
N PRO A 53 13.00 -9.45 8.31
CA PRO A 53 12.90 -10.67 9.11
C PRO A 53 13.72 -11.82 8.50
N VAL A 54 14.64 -12.38 9.28
CA VAL A 54 15.58 -13.42 8.83
C VAL A 54 14.94 -14.81 8.73
N ASP A 55 13.83 -15.00 9.41
CA ASP A 55 13.07 -16.25 9.51
C ASP A 55 12.10 -16.49 8.34
N LYS A 56 12.05 -15.56 7.38
CA LYS A 56 11.14 -15.61 6.23
C LYS A 56 11.90 -15.65 4.91
N PRO A 57 11.36 -16.31 3.88
CA PRO A 57 11.84 -16.13 2.51
C PRO A 57 11.86 -14.66 2.09
N VAL A 58 12.89 -14.28 1.33
CA VAL A 58 13.04 -12.91 0.81
C VAL A 58 13.04 -12.95 -0.70
N LEU A 59 12.04 -12.34 -1.31
CA LEU A 59 12.02 -12.03 -2.74
C LEU A 59 12.66 -10.64 -2.95
N VAL A 60 13.79 -10.58 -3.61
CA VAL A 60 14.49 -9.33 -3.90
C VAL A 60 14.44 -9.02 -5.39
N TYR A 61 14.21 -7.75 -5.74
CA TYR A 61 14.20 -7.32 -7.13
C TYR A 61 14.77 -5.91 -7.31
N CYS A 62 15.18 -5.63 -8.54
CA CYS A 62 15.51 -4.28 -9.01
C CYS A 62 14.89 -4.02 -10.39
N ALA A 63 15.37 -3.03 -11.14
CA ALA A 63 14.81 -2.75 -12.45
C ALA A 63 14.99 -3.90 -13.47
N MET A 64 16.20 -4.51 -13.56
CA MET A 64 16.57 -5.49 -14.60
C MET A 64 17.36 -6.71 -14.07
N GLY A 65 17.58 -6.84 -12.76
CA GLY A 65 18.25 -7.99 -12.14
C GLY A 65 19.73 -7.78 -11.74
N GLY A 66 20.39 -6.68 -12.12
CA GLY A 66 21.79 -6.43 -11.75
C GLY A 66 21.96 -6.12 -10.25
N ARG A 67 21.30 -5.08 -9.75
CA ARG A 67 21.34 -4.67 -8.34
C ARG A 67 20.76 -5.75 -7.41
N SER A 68 19.69 -6.44 -7.81
CA SER A 68 19.07 -7.48 -6.98
C SER A 68 19.92 -8.72 -6.83
N ARG A 69 20.76 -9.05 -7.82
CA ARG A 69 21.75 -10.13 -7.70
C ARG A 69 22.80 -9.80 -6.63
N THR A 70 23.31 -8.58 -6.60
CA THR A 70 24.21 -8.11 -5.53
C THR A 70 23.51 -8.13 -4.18
N ALA A 71 22.28 -7.66 -4.12
CA ALA A 71 21.48 -7.70 -2.90
C ALA A 71 21.25 -9.14 -2.39
N ALA A 72 20.95 -10.08 -3.28
CA ALA A 72 20.80 -11.48 -2.91
C ALA A 72 22.09 -12.08 -2.32
N GLN A 73 23.26 -11.70 -2.85
CA GLN A 73 24.54 -12.12 -2.30
C GLN A 73 24.78 -11.54 -0.90
N ILE A 74 24.46 -10.27 -0.69
CA ILE A 74 24.55 -9.60 0.64
C ILE A 74 23.64 -10.33 1.64
N LEU A 75 22.37 -10.53 1.31
CA LEU A 75 21.41 -11.20 2.18
C LEU A 75 21.83 -12.63 2.52
N SER A 76 22.26 -13.42 1.52
CA SER A 76 22.78 -14.77 1.76
C SER A 76 24.02 -14.76 2.66
N GLY A 77 24.93 -13.80 2.48
CA GLY A 77 26.10 -13.60 3.33
C GLY A 77 25.76 -13.16 4.75
N ARG A 78 24.59 -12.59 4.97
CA ARG A 78 24.06 -12.19 6.29
C ARG A 78 23.20 -13.28 6.95
N GLY A 79 23.14 -14.48 6.37
CA GLY A 79 22.49 -15.64 6.99
C GLY A 79 21.00 -15.80 6.67
N PHE A 80 20.48 -15.13 5.67
CA PHE A 80 19.11 -15.37 5.19
C PHE A 80 19.04 -16.74 4.52
N PRO A 81 18.19 -17.65 5.00
CA PRO A 81 18.20 -19.04 4.54
C PRO A 81 17.61 -19.20 3.13
N GLU A 82 16.71 -18.32 2.74
CA GLU A 82 16.03 -18.39 1.45
C GLU A 82 15.93 -16.99 0.83
N VAL A 83 16.76 -16.76 -0.20
CA VAL A 83 16.78 -15.50 -0.95
C VAL A 83 16.49 -15.77 -2.42
N ILE A 84 15.43 -15.16 -2.92
CA ILE A 84 14.91 -15.34 -4.26
C ILE A 84 15.17 -14.05 -5.07
N ASP A 85 16.03 -14.11 -6.08
CA ASP A 85 16.24 -13.00 -7.02
C ASP A 85 15.22 -13.09 -8.17
N LEU A 86 14.50 -12.00 -8.42
CA LEU A 86 13.52 -11.89 -9.51
C LEU A 86 14.24 -11.67 -10.85
N ALA A 87 14.25 -12.69 -11.68
CA ALA A 87 14.89 -12.64 -12.99
C ALA A 87 14.22 -11.59 -13.91
N GLY A 88 15.03 -10.71 -14.48
CA GLY A 88 14.57 -9.60 -15.33
C GLY A 88 13.99 -8.43 -14.54
N GLY A 89 13.86 -8.53 -13.23
CA GLY A 89 13.44 -7.47 -12.32
C GLY A 89 12.06 -6.88 -12.64
N PHE A 90 11.84 -5.67 -12.18
CA PHE A 90 10.55 -4.96 -12.35
C PHE A 90 10.18 -4.72 -13.82
N LYS A 91 11.18 -4.54 -14.71
CA LYS A 91 10.94 -4.38 -16.14
C LYS A 91 10.26 -5.61 -16.78
N ALA A 92 10.54 -6.80 -16.27
CA ALA A 92 9.90 -8.04 -16.71
C ALA A 92 8.59 -8.34 -15.95
N TRP A 93 8.32 -7.62 -14.87
CA TRP A 93 7.11 -7.79 -14.08
C TRP A 93 5.88 -7.38 -14.88
N LYS A 94 4.89 -8.28 -14.97
CA LYS A 94 3.59 -8.07 -15.64
C LYS A 94 2.42 -8.32 -14.70
N GLY A 95 2.67 -8.25 -13.40
CA GLY A 95 1.65 -8.37 -12.36
C GLY A 95 1.06 -7.01 -11.98
N VAL A 96 0.24 -7.02 -10.95
CA VAL A 96 -0.29 -5.79 -10.33
C VAL A 96 0.87 -4.95 -9.82
N THR A 97 0.76 -3.63 -9.96
CA THR A 97 1.73 -2.66 -9.44
C THR A 97 1.04 -1.67 -8.51
N ALA A 98 1.76 -1.27 -7.46
CA ALA A 98 1.41 -0.14 -6.63
C ALA A 98 2.25 1.08 -7.06
N VAL A 99 1.81 2.28 -6.73
CA VAL A 99 2.51 3.55 -6.99
C VAL A 99 2.56 4.39 -5.72
N GLY A 100 3.54 5.26 -5.61
CA GLY A 100 3.76 6.10 -4.43
C GLY A 100 4.61 5.41 -3.36
N LEU A 101 4.82 6.10 -2.24
CA LEU A 101 5.54 5.55 -1.09
C LEU A 101 4.61 4.66 -0.25
N PRO A 102 5.13 3.59 0.41
CA PRO A 102 4.30 2.66 1.18
C PRO A 102 3.66 3.30 2.42
N ASP A 103 4.24 4.37 2.89
CA ASP A 103 3.81 5.15 4.04
C ASP A 103 3.03 6.43 3.65
N GLN A 104 2.68 6.60 2.38
CA GLN A 104 1.79 7.67 1.95
C GLN A 104 0.44 7.53 2.67
N GLY A 105 0.18 8.46 3.58
CA GLY A 105 -0.96 8.41 4.50
C GLY A 105 -0.59 7.99 5.94
N LEU A 106 0.38 7.09 6.17
CA LEU A 106 0.86 6.80 7.52
C LEU A 106 1.69 7.95 8.11
N SER A 107 2.39 8.71 7.27
CA SER A 107 3.10 9.94 7.69
C SER A 107 2.16 11.05 8.17
N LEU A 108 0.86 10.93 7.88
CA LEU A 108 -0.18 11.82 8.41
C LEU A 108 -0.55 11.47 9.87
N PHE A 109 -0.12 10.31 10.36
CA PHE A 109 -0.38 9.87 11.72
C PHE A 109 0.90 9.93 12.55
N SER A 110 0.85 10.66 13.65
CA SER A 110 1.97 10.81 14.61
C SER A 110 2.06 9.65 15.60
N GLY A 111 0.99 8.84 15.68
CA GLY A 111 0.81 7.78 16.68
C GLY A 111 0.31 8.30 18.03
N SER A 112 -0.04 9.59 18.10
CA SER A 112 -0.60 10.25 19.29
C SER A 112 -2.04 10.74 19.09
N GLU A 113 -2.64 10.43 17.94
CA GLU A 113 -4.00 10.82 17.61
C GLU A 113 -5.00 10.17 18.57
N SER A 114 -6.02 10.93 18.92
CA SER A 114 -7.19 10.43 19.63
C SER A 114 -8.00 9.48 18.74
N ILE A 115 -8.84 8.65 19.35
CA ILE A 115 -9.77 7.77 18.61
C ILE A 115 -10.66 8.59 17.68
N ASP A 116 -11.08 9.78 18.13
CA ASP A 116 -11.91 10.68 17.34
C ASP A 116 -11.19 11.16 16.06
N GLU A 117 -9.92 11.53 16.17
CA GLU A 117 -9.08 11.92 15.03
C GLU A 117 -8.84 10.75 14.06
N LEU A 118 -8.58 9.55 14.58
CA LEU A 118 -8.40 8.36 13.74
C LEU A 118 -9.67 7.97 12.99
N LEU A 119 -10.83 7.99 13.65
CA LEU A 119 -12.12 7.70 13.01
C LEU A 119 -12.48 8.76 11.98
N ALA A 120 -12.03 9.96 12.24
CA ALA A 120 -12.15 11.10 11.36
C ALA A 120 -11.37 10.94 10.07
N ALA A 121 -10.13 10.63 10.19
CA ALA A 121 -9.27 10.36 9.04
C ALA A 121 -9.80 9.17 8.24
N ALA A 122 -10.21 8.09 8.90
CA ALA A 122 -10.83 6.95 8.24
C ALA A 122 -12.08 7.35 7.45
N TYR A 123 -12.97 8.13 8.04
CA TYR A 123 -14.17 8.63 7.35
C TYR A 123 -13.82 9.47 6.10
N SER A 124 -12.81 10.32 6.21
CA SER A 124 -12.38 11.19 5.10
C SER A 124 -11.77 10.38 3.94
N ILE A 125 -11.08 9.26 4.23
CA ILE A 125 -10.55 8.34 3.20
C ILE A 125 -11.71 7.71 2.41
N GLU A 126 -12.75 7.23 3.10
CA GLU A 126 -13.93 6.64 2.44
C GLU A 126 -14.70 7.69 1.61
N ASP A 127 -14.72 8.93 2.09
CA ASP A 127 -15.32 10.04 1.35
C ASP A 127 -14.58 10.31 0.04
N GLY A 128 -13.26 10.38 0.09
CA GLY A 128 -12.40 10.52 -1.09
C GLY A 128 -12.54 9.36 -2.08
N LEU A 129 -12.61 8.12 -1.60
CA LEU A 129 -12.83 6.94 -2.44
C LEU A 129 -14.21 6.98 -3.11
N ARG A 130 -15.27 7.35 -2.40
CA ARG A 130 -16.61 7.53 -2.96
C ARG A 130 -16.60 8.54 -4.10
N ASP A 131 -15.99 9.70 -3.89
CA ASP A 131 -15.93 10.77 -4.89
C ASP A 131 -15.06 10.37 -6.09
N PHE A 132 -13.98 9.63 -5.86
CA PHE A 132 -13.19 9.01 -6.92
C PHE A 132 -14.04 8.07 -7.77
N TYR A 133 -14.79 7.16 -7.16
CA TYR A 133 -15.64 6.21 -7.90
C TYR A 133 -16.75 6.91 -8.68
N HIS A 134 -17.41 7.92 -8.14
CA HIS A 134 -18.38 8.74 -8.89
C HIS A 134 -17.73 9.44 -10.09
N THR A 135 -16.52 9.98 -9.90
CA THR A 135 -15.75 10.61 -11.00
C THR A 135 -15.42 9.58 -12.09
N MET A 136 -15.00 8.37 -11.71
CA MET A 136 -14.67 7.30 -12.65
C MET A 136 -15.91 6.74 -13.35
N ALA A 137 -17.04 6.67 -12.66
CA ALA A 137 -18.34 6.31 -13.28
C ALA A 137 -18.69 7.29 -14.41
N GLY A 138 -18.55 8.60 -14.16
CA GLY A 138 -18.80 9.64 -15.16
C GLY A 138 -17.83 9.63 -16.36
N LYS A 139 -16.62 9.08 -16.19
CA LYS A 139 -15.59 8.95 -17.25
C LYS A 139 -15.61 7.61 -17.96
N ALA A 140 -16.37 6.63 -17.49
CA ALA A 140 -16.37 5.27 -18.02
C ALA A 140 -16.88 5.23 -19.47
N ALA A 141 -16.15 4.51 -20.32
CA ALA A 141 -16.46 4.38 -21.74
C ALA A 141 -17.71 3.50 -22.04
N ASN A 142 -18.13 2.68 -21.07
CA ASN A 142 -19.29 1.80 -21.20
C ASN A 142 -20.08 1.74 -19.89
N HIS A 143 -21.37 1.42 -20.01
CA HIS A 143 -22.30 1.41 -18.88
C HIS A 143 -21.98 0.35 -17.81
N LEU A 144 -21.43 -0.81 -18.18
CA LEU A 144 -21.09 -1.85 -17.20
C LEU A 144 -19.98 -1.41 -16.27
N THR A 145 -18.99 -0.68 -16.81
CA THR A 145 -17.92 -0.09 -16.02
C THR A 145 -18.44 1.06 -15.15
N ALA A 146 -19.34 1.91 -15.70
CA ALA A 146 -20.00 2.97 -14.92
C ALA A 146 -20.80 2.36 -13.75
N ASP A 147 -21.64 1.36 -14.02
CA ASP A 147 -22.42 0.66 -12.99
C ASP A 147 -21.55 0.00 -11.92
N LEU A 148 -20.37 -0.51 -12.30
CA LEU A 148 -19.42 -1.05 -11.33
C LEU A 148 -18.92 0.04 -10.39
N PHE A 149 -18.48 1.19 -10.92
CA PHE A 149 -18.01 2.30 -10.11
C PHE A 149 -19.10 2.88 -9.20
N GLU A 150 -20.35 3.00 -9.69
CA GLU A 150 -21.47 3.41 -8.83
C GLU A 150 -21.72 2.42 -7.67
N LYS A 151 -21.59 1.11 -7.92
CA LYS A 151 -21.69 0.11 -6.85
C LYS A 151 -20.54 0.22 -5.83
N LEU A 152 -19.32 0.50 -6.30
CA LEU A 152 -18.19 0.74 -5.41
C LEU A 152 -18.44 1.99 -4.57
N ALA A 153 -18.86 3.11 -5.16
CA ALA A 153 -19.24 4.31 -4.42
C ALA A 153 -20.30 4.04 -3.34
N ALA A 154 -21.31 3.21 -3.65
CA ALA A 154 -22.35 2.83 -2.69
C ALA A 154 -21.83 1.93 -1.54
N ILE A 155 -20.71 1.24 -1.73
CA ILE A 155 -20.03 0.47 -0.66
C ILE A 155 -19.35 1.45 0.30
N GLU A 156 -18.69 2.50 -0.21
CA GLU A 156 -18.00 3.47 0.64
C GLU A 156 -18.97 4.25 1.54
N VAL A 157 -20.19 4.49 1.08
CA VAL A 157 -21.24 5.06 1.96
C VAL A 157 -21.52 4.15 3.17
N LYS A 158 -21.54 2.82 2.97
CA LYS A 158 -21.73 1.87 4.09
C LYS A 158 -20.52 1.83 5.04
N HIS A 159 -19.32 1.98 4.52
CA HIS A 159 -18.11 2.11 5.32
C HIS A 159 -18.16 3.39 6.16
N GLN A 160 -18.55 4.52 5.58
CA GLN A 160 -18.78 5.77 6.30
C GLN A 160 -19.81 5.62 7.42
N ASP A 161 -20.95 4.96 7.13
CA ASP A 161 -21.97 4.69 8.14
C ASP A 161 -21.39 3.88 9.29
N ARG A 162 -20.60 2.84 8.98
CA ARG A 162 -19.99 1.98 9.99
C ARG A 162 -18.96 2.72 10.83
N ILE A 163 -18.14 3.57 10.23
CA ILE A 163 -17.16 4.40 10.96
C ILE A 163 -17.87 5.35 11.89
N TYR A 164 -18.96 5.99 11.44
CA TYR A 164 -19.74 6.89 12.27
C TYR A 164 -20.45 6.15 13.43
N GLU A 165 -20.97 4.93 13.23
CA GLU A 165 -21.51 4.10 14.30
C GLU A 165 -20.45 3.79 15.38
N ILE A 166 -19.22 3.46 14.95
CA ILE A 166 -18.10 3.21 15.86
C ILE A 166 -17.78 4.50 16.65
N TYR A 167 -17.72 5.65 15.96
CA TYR A 167 -17.52 6.94 16.59
C TYR A 167 -18.57 7.22 17.67
N MET A 168 -19.85 7.05 17.35
CA MET A 168 -20.95 7.25 18.30
C MET A 168 -20.88 6.33 19.51
N ALA A 169 -20.29 5.14 19.36
CA ALA A 169 -20.13 4.18 20.45
C ALA A 169 -18.92 4.44 21.34
N MET A 170 -17.87 5.09 20.83
CA MET A 170 -16.56 5.22 21.49
C MET A 170 -16.27 6.65 21.97
N ALA A 171 -16.83 7.67 21.34
CA ALA A 171 -16.56 9.06 21.68
C ALA A 171 -17.19 9.42 23.04
N GLU A 172 -16.41 10.12 23.88
CA GLU A 172 -16.91 10.62 25.16
C GLU A 172 -18.04 11.66 25.00
N ARG A 173 -17.98 12.45 23.91
CA ARG A 173 -18.97 13.49 23.55
C ARG A 173 -19.28 13.41 22.07
N PRO A 174 -20.10 12.46 21.65
CA PRO A 174 -20.41 12.28 20.24
C PRO A 174 -21.11 13.51 19.65
N MET A 175 -20.69 13.92 18.48
CA MET A 175 -21.27 15.03 17.71
C MET A 175 -22.21 14.51 16.62
N ALA A 176 -23.15 15.33 16.19
CA ALA A 176 -23.95 15.02 15.00
C ALA A 176 -23.06 14.83 13.76
N ARG A 177 -23.50 14.00 12.82
CA ARG A 177 -22.70 13.59 11.65
C ARG A 177 -22.21 14.76 10.83
N GLU A 178 -23.05 15.77 10.62
CA GLU A 178 -22.72 16.99 9.87
C GLU A 178 -21.52 17.73 10.49
N ARG A 179 -21.46 17.79 11.81
CA ARG A 179 -20.38 18.42 12.54
C ARG A 179 -19.14 17.52 12.57
N PHE A 180 -19.35 16.21 12.76
CA PHE A 180 -18.27 15.23 12.67
C PHE A 180 -17.56 15.26 11.33
N VAL A 181 -18.26 15.54 10.23
CA VAL A 181 -17.69 15.70 8.89
C VAL A 181 -17.08 17.10 8.69
N ALA A 182 -17.74 18.17 9.18
CA ALA A 182 -17.32 19.56 8.93
C ALA A 182 -16.02 19.95 9.65
N ASP A 183 -15.79 19.48 10.85
CA ASP A 183 -14.57 19.79 11.64
C ASP A 183 -13.27 19.18 11.05
N ARG A 184 -13.33 18.54 9.87
CA ARG A 184 -12.28 17.69 9.28
C ARG A 184 -11.84 18.04 7.88
N VAL A 185 -12.55 18.93 7.23
CA VAL A 185 -12.28 19.35 5.85
C VAL A 185 -10.96 20.10 5.73
N ASP A 186 -10.38 20.57 6.83
CA ASP A 186 -9.10 21.29 6.83
C ASP A 186 -7.86 20.35 6.81
N GLY A 187 -8.07 19.03 6.86
CA GLY A 187 -7.01 18.01 6.77
C GLY A 187 -7.02 17.21 5.47
N VAL A 188 -7.45 17.80 4.38
CA VAL A 188 -7.56 17.14 3.07
C VAL A 188 -6.21 16.65 2.59
N ILE A 189 -6.14 15.36 2.28
CA ILE A 189 -5.09 14.77 1.45
C ILE A 189 -5.20 15.42 0.06
N GLU A 190 -4.50 16.53 -0.16
CA GLU A 190 -4.25 17.01 -1.52
C GLU A 190 -3.31 16.01 -2.20
N GLY A 191 -3.82 15.27 -3.14
CA GLY A 191 -2.99 14.45 -4.02
C GLY A 191 -3.44 13.00 -4.21
N VAL A 192 -4.70 12.77 -4.57
CA VAL A 192 -5.12 11.57 -5.31
C VAL A 192 -5.63 11.99 -6.68
#